data_adfde44990ac3fc9c878bd7da0e09b4a
#
_entry.id   adfde44990ac3fc9c878bd7da0e09b4a
#
_cell.length_a   1.000
_cell.length_b   1.000
_cell.length_c   1.000
_cell.angle_alpha   90.00
_cell.angle_beta   90.00
_cell.angle_gamma   90.00
#
_symmetry.space_group_name_H-M   'P 1'
#
loop_
_entity.id
_entity.type
_entity.pdbx_description
1 polymer ?
#
loop_
_entity_poly.entity_id
_entity_poly.type
_entity_poly.pdbx_seq_one_letter_code
_entity_poly.pdbx_strand_id
1 'polypeptide(L)'
;EGKKRLKKNKNIKYFIGNAENLDFQNNFFNKYVISFCLRNVTEYKKSIKEAYRVLKHGGKFCCLEFSTPKSSFISNSYKIYKSRILPLLGEIVAKDKNAYKYLSESIDLFPSQEELSNVLVNCGFEKVKSINLFNGIVAIHTGYKI
;
A
#
# COMPACT_ATOMS: atom_id res chain seq x y z
N GLU A 1 -8.84 17.77 0.65
CA GLU A 1 -8.00 17.84 1.85
C GLU A 1 -6.51 18.05 1.52
N GLY A 2 -5.84 17.18 0.73
CA GLY A 2 -4.40 17.28 0.43
C GLY A 2 -3.99 18.65 -0.15
N LYS A 3 -4.77 19.17 -1.11
CA LYS A 3 -4.55 20.51 -1.66
C LYS A 3 -4.61 21.61 -0.60
N LYS A 4 -5.52 21.49 0.38
CA LYS A 4 -5.65 22.48 1.46
C LYS A 4 -4.43 22.46 2.39
N ARG A 5 -3.96 21.27 2.79
CA ARG A 5 -2.83 21.08 3.71
C ARG A 5 -1.50 21.54 3.13
N LEU A 6 -1.30 21.36 1.83
CA LEU A 6 -0.02 21.58 1.16
C LEU A 6 -0.02 22.81 0.24
N LYS A 7 -1.00 23.72 0.38
CA LYS A 7 -1.14 24.94 -0.45
C LYS A 7 0.14 25.80 -0.56
N LYS A 8 1.00 25.79 0.45
CA LYS A 8 2.24 26.57 0.48
C LYS A 8 3.39 25.91 -0.28
N ASN A 9 3.27 24.65 -0.68
CA ASN A 9 4.36 23.92 -1.33
C ASN A 9 4.21 24.00 -2.88
N LYS A 10 4.99 24.88 -3.50
CA LYS A 10 4.96 25.11 -4.96
C LYS A 10 5.47 23.93 -5.79
N ASN A 11 6.16 22.95 -5.17
CA ASN A 11 6.75 21.82 -5.86
C ASN A 11 5.79 20.62 -5.99
N ILE A 12 4.56 20.74 -5.46
CA ILE A 12 3.57 19.66 -5.48
C ILE A 12 2.51 19.96 -6.56
N LYS A 13 2.37 19.02 -7.50
CA LYS A 13 1.27 19.01 -8.46
C LYS A 13 0.27 17.93 -8.10
N TYR A 14 -1.02 18.24 -8.21
CA TYR A 14 -2.12 17.32 -7.89
C TYR A 14 -2.82 16.91 -9.17
N PHE A 15 -2.95 15.61 -9.36
CA PHE A 15 -3.69 15.00 -10.45
C PHE A 15 -4.77 14.10 -9.88
N ILE A 16 -5.91 14.02 -10.56
CA ILE A 16 -6.93 13.00 -10.32
C ILE A 16 -6.67 11.92 -11.35
N GLY A 17 -6.56 10.66 -10.92
CA GLY A 17 -6.29 9.55 -11.82
C GLY A 17 -6.66 8.21 -11.19
N ASN A 18 -6.72 7.18 -12.04
CA ASN A 18 -6.89 5.80 -11.62
C ASN A 18 -5.52 5.13 -11.56
N ALA A 19 -5.17 4.54 -10.41
CA ALA A 19 -3.89 3.85 -10.24
C ALA A 19 -3.72 2.63 -11.16
N GLU A 20 -4.82 2.09 -11.69
CA GLU A 20 -4.84 0.97 -12.64
C GLU A 20 -4.66 1.40 -14.10
N ASN A 21 -4.73 2.70 -14.37
CA ASN A 21 -4.56 3.31 -15.69
C ASN A 21 -4.14 4.76 -15.52
N LEU A 22 -2.85 4.99 -15.37
CA LEU A 22 -2.27 6.30 -15.11
C LEU A 22 -2.11 7.09 -16.41
N ASP A 23 -2.62 8.31 -16.44
CA ASP A 23 -2.46 9.24 -17.57
C ASP A 23 -1.07 9.90 -17.56
N PHE A 24 -0.03 9.06 -17.64
CA PHE A 24 1.36 9.47 -17.75
C PHE A 24 2.08 8.60 -18.79
N GLN A 25 3.06 9.16 -19.44
CA GLN A 25 3.89 8.45 -20.41
C GLN A 25 4.74 7.36 -19.71
N ASN A 26 5.18 6.37 -20.51
CA ASN A 26 6.14 5.39 -20.05
C ASN A 26 7.44 6.09 -19.63
N ASN A 27 8.12 5.52 -18.61
CA ASN A 27 9.44 6.01 -18.18
C ASN A 27 9.47 7.49 -17.79
N PHE A 28 8.45 7.94 -17.07
CA PHE A 28 8.29 9.35 -16.69
C PHE A 28 8.87 9.67 -15.30
N PHE A 29 8.63 8.81 -14.30
CA PHE A 29 8.97 9.07 -12.92
C PHE A 29 10.27 8.38 -12.48
N ASN A 30 11.02 9.01 -11.58
CA ASN A 30 12.19 8.39 -10.94
C ASN A 30 11.80 7.53 -9.72
N LYS A 31 10.69 7.86 -9.06
CA LYS A 31 10.17 7.13 -7.90
C LYS A 31 8.65 7.06 -7.96
N TYR A 32 8.11 5.92 -7.53
CA TYR A 32 6.69 5.71 -7.33
C TYR A 32 6.47 5.28 -5.88
N VAL A 33 5.64 6.01 -5.15
CA VAL A 33 5.34 5.72 -3.75
C VAL A 33 3.84 5.59 -3.58
N ILE A 34 3.41 4.50 -2.95
CA ILE A 34 2.02 4.27 -2.55
C ILE A 34 1.99 3.88 -1.08
N SER A 35 1.09 4.48 -0.31
CA SER A 35 1.00 4.28 1.13
C SER A 35 -0.44 4.10 1.56
N PHE A 36 -0.75 2.95 2.18
CA PHE A 36 -2.07 2.58 2.70
C PHE A 36 -3.22 2.71 1.69
N CYS A 37 -2.91 2.53 0.41
CA CYS A 37 -3.87 2.68 -0.68
C CYS A 37 -3.96 1.44 -1.58
N LEU A 38 -2.89 0.65 -1.69
CA LEU A 38 -2.84 -0.46 -2.66
C LEU A 38 -3.90 -1.53 -2.39
N ARG A 39 -4.25 -1.78 -1.12
CA ARG A 39 -5.31 -2.72 -0.73
C ARG A 39 -6.72 -2.27 -1.15
N ASN A 40 -6.89 -0.97 -1.41
CA ASN A 40 -8.18 -0.37 -1.81
C ASN A 40 -8.37 -0.30 -3.33
N VAL A 41 -7.37 -0.71 -4.09
CA VAL A 41 -7.41 -0.76 -5.56
C VAL A 41 -8.07 -2.08 -5.98
N THR A 42 -8.99 -2.03 -6.94
CA THR A 42 -9.74 -3.21 -7.39
C THR A 42 -8.79 -4.27 -7.97
N GLU A 43 -7.90 -3.86 -8.88
CA GLU A 43 -6.92 -4.71 -9.56
C GLU A 43 -5.49 -4.31 -9.17
N TYR A 44 -5.08 -4.59 -7.92
CA TYR A 44 -3.77 -4.17 -7.41
C TYR A 44 -2.58 -4.64 -8.28
N LYS A 45 -2.68 -5.81 -8.93
CA LYS A 45 -1.65 -6.28 -9.87
C LYS A 45 -1.53 -5.37 -11.09
N LYS A 46 -2.65 -4.85 -11.58
CA LYS A 46 -2.68 -3.90 -12.68
C LYS A 46 -2.07 -2.56 -12.27
N SER A 47 -2.40 -2.10 -11.06
CA SER A 47 -1.79 -0.89 -10.49
C SER A 47 -0.26 -1.00 -10.35
N ILE A 48 0.26 -2.18 -9.95
CA ILE A 48 1.71 -2.43 -9.88
C ILE A 48 2.34 -2.44 -11.28
N LYS A 49 1.68 -3.01 -12.31
CA LYS A 49 2.13 -2.94 -13.70
C LYS A 49 2.18 -1.50 -14.22
N GLU A 50 1.18 -0.70 -13.89
CA GLU A 50 1.17 0.73 -14.23
C GLU A 50 2.30 1.50 -13.54
N ALA A 51 2.54 1.23 -12.25
CA ALA A 51 3.67 1.79 -11.53
C ALA A 51 5.01 1.44 -12.21
N TYR A 52 5.17 0.19 -12.66
CA TYR A 52 6.34 -0.24 -13.42
C TYR A 52 6.45 0.49 -14.77
N ARG A 53 5.34 0.61 -15.51
CA ARG A 53 5.30 1.28 -16.81
C ARG A 53 5.76 2.73 -16.72
N VAL A 54 5.25 3.48 -15.75
CA VAL A 54 5.55 4.91 -15.61
C VAL A 54 6.90 5.20 -14.96
N LEU A 55 7.53 4.22 -14.31
CA LEU A 55 8.88 4.36 -13.78
C LEU A 55 9.92 4.31 -14.88
N LYS A 56 10.92 5.17 -14.79
CA LYS A 56 12.14 5.13 -15.61
C LYS A 56 12.98 3.91 -15.26
N HIS A 57 13.87 3.49 -16.16
CA HIS A 57 14.97 2.58 -15.82
C HIS A 57 15.82 3.20 -14.69
N GLY A 58 16.20 2.41 -13.71
CA GLY A 58 16.78 2.86 -12.44
C GLY A 58 15.75 3.40 -11.43
N GLY A 59 14.49 3.52 -11.82
CA GLY A 59 13.42 4.05 -10.98
C GLY A 59 13.04 3.08 -9.86
N LYS A 60 12.66 3.64 -8.72
CA LYS A 60 12.32 2.88 -7.49
C LYS A 60 10.83 2.90 -7.20
N PHE A 61 10.26 1.72 -7.01
CA PHE A 61 8.93 1.51 -6.41
C PHE A 61 9.05 1.38 -4.89
N CYS A 62 8.09 1.94 -4.17
CA CYS A 62 7.96 1.80 -2.72
C CYS A 62 6.48 1.73 -2.34
N CYS A 63 6.09 0.65 -1.66
CA CYS A 63 4.75 0.43 -1.14
C CYS A 63 4.82 0.24 0.37
N LEU A 64 4.13 1.09 1.13
CA LEU A 64 3.89 0.93 2.56
C LEU A 64 2.44 0.47 2.75
N GLU A 65 2.24 -0.69 3.36
CA GLU A 65 0.89 -1.23 3.53
C GLU A 65 0.78 -2.10 4.79
N PHE A 66 -0.45 -2.28 5.27
CA PHE A 66 -0.72 -3.25 6.31
C PHE A 66 -0.36 -4.66 5.84
N SER A 67 0.03 -5.48 6.80
CA SER A 67 0.47 -6.84 6.57
C SER A 67 0.08 -7.75 7.74
N THR A 68 0.26 -9.05 7.56
CA THR A 68 0.03 -10.03 8.62
C THR A 68 1.35 -10.38 9.30
N PRO A 69 1.45 -10.25 10.65
CA PRO A 69 2.64 -10.63 11.40
C PRO A 69 3.03 -12.09 11.16
N LYS A 70 4.32 -12.36 11.00
CA LYS A 70 4.85 -13.72 10.80
C LYS A 70 4.83 -14.57 12.08
N SER A 71 4.95 -13.95 13.25
CA SER A 71 4.90 -14.66 14.54
C SER A 71 3.48 -15.10 14.86
N SER A 72 3.27 -16.40 15.12
CA SER A 72 1.95 -16.95 15.45
C SER A 72 1.33 -16.31 16.69
N PHE A 73 2.13 -16.03 17.72
CA PHE A 73 1.67 -15.36 18.92
C PHE A 73 1.17 -13.94 18.67
N ILE A 74 1.95 -13.15 17.93
CA ILE A 74 1.59 -11.77 17.55
C ILE A 74 0.41 -11.78 16.57
N SER A 75 0.38 -12.72 15.64
CA SER A 75 -0.71 -12.87 14.67
C SER A 75 -2.04 -13.14 15.37
N ASN A 76 -2.09 -14.02 16.37
CA ASN A 76 -3.32 -14.32 17.10
C ASN A 76 -3.81 -13.11 17.92
N SER A 77 -2.92 -12.46 18.65
CA SER A 77 -3.26 -11.23 19.40
C SER A 77 -3.70 -10.10 18.46
N TYR A 78 -3.06 -9.96 17.31
CA TYR A 78 -3.42 -8.98 16.28
C TYR A 78 -4.77 -9.27 15.61
N LYS A 79 -5.10 -10.56 15.40
CA LYS A 79 -6.43 -10.95 14.91
C LYS A 79 -7.53 -10.53 15.87
N ILE A 80 -7.34 -10.78 17.18
CA ILE A 80 -8.31 -10.39 18.22
C ILE A 80 -8.44 -8.86 18.28
N TYR A 81 -7.32 -8.14 18.27
CA TYR A 81 -7.31 -6.68 18.24
C TYR A 81 -8.09 -6.15 17.04
N LYS A 82 -7.79 -6.66 15.85
CA LYS A 82 -8.38 -6.23 14.59
C LYS A 82 -9.88 -6.52 14.50
N SER A 83 -10.30 -7.72 14.97
CA SER A 83 -11.69 -8.16 14.85
C SER A 83 -12.61 -7.61 15.93
N ARG A 84 -12.10 -7.33 17.13
CA ARG A 84 -12.91 -6.93 18.28
C ARG A 84 -12.62 -5.53 18.79
N ILE A 85 -11.35 -5.17 18.94
CA ILE A 85 -10.97 -3.92 19.60
C ILE A 85 -11.04 -2.76 18.59
N LEU A 86 -10.53 -2.95 17.37
CA LEU A 86 -10.49 -1.90 16.35
C LEU A 86 -11.89 -1.38 15.94
N PRO A 87 -12.90 -2.23 15.67
CA PRO A 87 -14.26 -1.78 15.40
C PRO A 87 -14.91 -1.05 16.59
N LEU A 88 -14.65 -1.51 17.82
CA LEU A 88 -15.17 -0.87 19.04
C LEU A 88 -14.56 0.53 19.23
N LEU A 89 -13.26 0.70 19.00
CA LEU A 89 -12.61 2.02 18.98
C LEU A 89 -13.17 2.90 17.89
N GLY A 90 -13.46 2.34 16.70
CA GLY A 90 -14.11 3.05 15.60
C GLY A 90 -15.47 3.59 15.98
N GLU A 91 -16.27 2.80 16.68
CA GLU A 91 -17.59 3.19 17.15
C GLU A 91 -17.52 4.30 18.21
N ILE A 92 -16.63 4.15 19.20
CA ILE A 92 -16.56 5.08 20.34
C ILE A 92 -15.85 6.38 19.98
N VAL A 93 -14.72 6.30 19.24
CA VAL A 93 -13.83 7.45 19.00
C VAL A 93 -14.18 8.16 17.70
N ALA A 94 -14.37 7.42 16.63
CA ALA A 94 -14.57 7.98 15.29
C ALA A 94 -16.04 8.05 14.87
N LYS A 95 -16.95 7.41 15.61
CA LYS A 95 -18.38 7.28 15.28
C LYS A 95 -18.61 6.63 13.90
N ASP A 96 -17.66 5.82 13.44
CA ASP A 96 -17.70 5.13 12.15
C ASP A 96 -17.21 3.69 12.26
N LYS A 97 -18.06 2.82 12.77
CA LYS A 97 -17.81 1.39 12.90
C LYS A 97 -17.55 0.71 11.55
N ASN A 98 -18.25 1.17 10.50
CA ASN A 98 -18.16 0.56 9.17
C ASN A 98 -16.79 0.79 8.52
N ALA A 99 -16.21 1.98 8.66
CA ALA A 99 -14.87 2.28 8.16
C ALA A 99 -13.81 1.37 8.81
N TYR A 100 -13.93 1.10 10.11
CA TYR A 100 -12.99 0.24 10.82
C TYR A 100 -13.21 -1.26 10.55
N LYS A 101 -14.45 -1.67 10.32
CA LYS A 101 -14.76 -3.03 9.84
C LYS A 101 -14.15 -3.24 8.45
N TYR A 102 -14.37 -2.30 7.52
CA TYR A 102 -13.76 -2.31 6.20
C TYR A 102 -12.24 -2.36 6.26
N LEU A 103 -11.61 -1.58 7.15
CA LEU A 103 -10.16 -1.62 7.35
C LEU A 103 -9.69 -3.03 7.72
N SER A 104 -10.35 -3.69 8.67
CA SER A 104 -10.02 -5.06 9.07
C SER A 104 -10.17 -6.05 7.90
N GLU A 105 -11.29 -6.00 7.20
CA GLU A 105 -11.59 -6.89 6.07
C GLU A 105 -10.61 -6.68 4.91
N SER A 106 -10.30 -5.43 4.57
CA SER A 106 -9.36 -5.10 3.49
C SER A 106 -7.92 -5.57 3.79
N ILE A 107 -7.51 -5.58 5.06
CA ILE A 107 -6.22 -6.15 5.48
C ILE A 107 -6.21 -7.66 5.31
N ASP A 108 -7.33 -8.34 5.65
CA ASP A 108 -7.42 -9.81 5.54
C ASP A 108 -7.43 -10.32 4.10
N LEU A 109 -7.99 -9.52 3.19
CA LEU A 109 -8.04 -9.83 1.76
C LEU A 109 -6.75 -9.45 1.00
N PHE A 110 -5.90 -8.62 1.61
CA PHE A 110 -4.67 -8.18 0.97
C PHE A 110 -3.61 -9.29 0.98
N PRO A 111 -2.80 -9.43 -0.09
CA PRO A 111 -1.80 -10.49 -0.16
C PRO A 111 -0.77 -10.43 0.97
N SER A 112 -0.26 -11.58 1.35
CA SER A 112 0.89 -11.69 2.25
C SER A 112 2.12 -10.96 1.68
N GLN A 113 3.11 -10.71 2.54
CA GLN A 113 4.36 -10.05 2.10
C GLN A 113 5.09 -10.83 1.01
N GLU A 114 5.06 -12.16 1.08
CA GLU A 114 5.68 -13.03 0.09
C GLU A 114 4.93 -12.98 -1.24
N GLU A 115 3.61 -13.10 -1.21
CA GLU A 115 2.77 -12.98 -2.41
C GLU A 115 2.93 -11.62 -3.08
N LEU A 116 2.94 -10.52 -2.31
CA LEU A 116 3.14 -9.18 -2.87
C LEU A 116 4.55 -9.03 -3.47
N SER A 117 5.57 -9.59 -2.82
CA SER A 117 6.93 -9.61 -3.36
C SER A 117 7.01 -10.37 -4.68
N ASN A 118 6.34 -11.53 -4.77
CA ASN A 118 6.26 -12.33 -6.00
C ASN A 118 5.51 -11.58 -7.12
N VAL A 119 4.45 -10.84 -6.77
CA VAL A 119 3.74 -9.99 -7.75
C VAL A 119 4.65 -8.89 -8.28
N LEU A 120 5.46 -8.25 -7.44
CA LEU A 120 6.44 -7.25 -7.89
C LEU A 120 7.45 -7.86 -8.87
N VAL A 121 8.02 -9.02 -8.55
CA VAL A 121 8.96 -9.73 -9.43
C VAL A 121 8.28 -10.07 -10.77
N ASN A 122 7.06 -10.61 -10.73
CA ASN A 122 6.29 -10.97 -11.93
C ASN A 122 5.89 -9.76 -12.78
N CYS A 123 5.86 -8.56 -12.19
CA CYS A 123 5.65 -7.29 -12.92
C CYS A 123 6.94 -6.71 -13.50
N GLY A 124 8.10 -7.36 -13.30
CA GLY A 124 9.39 -6.95 -13.85
C GLY A 124 10.29 -6.18 -12.87
N PHE A 125 9.87 -5.99 -11.62
CA PHE A 125 10.74 -5.34 -10.64
C PHE A 125 11.87 -6.27 -10.20
N GLU A 126 13.06 -5.70 -10.11
CA GLU A 126 14.26 -6.37 -9.60
C GLU A 126 14.65 -5.85 -8.21
N LYS A 127 15.55 -6.59 -7.53
CA LYS A 127 16.03 -6.25 -6.17
C LYS A 127 14.88 -6.00 -5.19
N VAL A 128 13.82 -6.80 -5.35
CA VAL A 128 12.62 -6.72 -4.49
C VAL A 128 13.01 -7.06 -3.06
N LYS A 129 12.58 -6.19 -2.13
CA LYS A 129 12.79 -6.37 -0.69
C LYS A 129 11.53 -6.01 0.08
N SER A 130 11.28 -6.73 1.18
CA SER A 130 10.28 -6.39 2.19
C SER A 130 10.95 -6.07 3.52
N ILE A 131 10.52 -5.00 4.17
CA ILE A 131 11.00 -4.54 5.47
C ILE A 131 9.81 -4.51 6.43
N ASN A 132 9.91 -5.27 7.51
CA ASN A 132 8.87 -5.32 8.54
C ASN A 132 8.97 -4.12 9.47
N LEU A 133 7.81 -3.50 9.73
CA LEU A 133 7.62 -2.49 10.76
C LEU A 133 6.61 -3.03 11.79
N PHE A 134 6.78 -2.64 13.06
CA PHE A 134 5.88 -3.05 14.14
C PHE A 134 5.63 -4.58 14.14
N ASN A 135 6.72 -5.36 14.14
CA ASN A 135 6.68 -6.83 14.12
C ASN A 135 5.88 -7.42 12.94
N GLY A 136 5.80 -6.72 11.82
CA GLY A 136 5.15 -7.17 10.59
C GLY A 136 3.67 -6.81 10.48
N ILE A 137 3.12 -5.97 11.38
CA ILE A 137 1.78 -5.38 11.21
C ILE A 137 1.72 -4.46 9.99
N VAL A 138 2.85 -3.82 9.68
CA VAL A 138 3.05 -3.00 8.49
C VAL A 138 4.33 -3.46 7.80
N ALA A 139 4.35 -3.43 6.48
CA ALA A 139 5.53 -3.76 5.70
C ALA A 139 5.78 -2.71 4.60
N ILE A 140 7.06 -2.46 4.35
CA ILE A 140 7.50 -1.68 3.19
C ILE A 140 8.02 -2.66 2.14
N HIS A 141 7.43 -2.64 0.95
CA HIS A 141 7.95 -3.35 -0.22
C HIS A 141 8.65 -2.37 -1.14
N THR A 142 9.82 -2.73 -1.61
CA THR A 142 10.58 -1.94 -2.58
C THR A 142 11.03 -2.81 -3.74
N GLY A 143 11.17 -2.20 -4.93
CA GLY A 143 11.73 -2.83 -6.11
C GLY A 143 12.25 -1.76 -7.06
N TYR A 144 13.07 -2.17 -8.02
CA TYR A 144 13.64 -1.28 -9.03
C TYR A 144 13.25 -1.76 -10.42
N LYS A 145 13.00 -0.84 -11.31
CA LYS A 145 12.95 -1.09 -12.75
C LYS A 145 14.35 -0.98 -13.29
N ILE A 146 14.96 -2.06 -13.71
CA ILE A 146 16.34 -2.12 -14.24
C ILE A 146 16.30 -2.36 -15.75
#